data_0b644ea0f7aa7ed66c2321b0bd342f13
#
_entry.id   0b644ea0f7aa7ed66c2321b0bd342f13
#
_cell.length_a   1.000
_cell.length_b   1.000
_cell.length_c   1.000
_cell.angle_alpha   90.00
_cell.angle_beta   90.00
_cell.angle_gamma   90.00
#
_symmetry.space_group_name_H-M   'P 1'
#
loop_
_entity.id
_entity.type
_entity.pdbx_description
1 polymer ?
#
loop_
_entity_poly.entity_id
_entity_poly.type
_entity_poly.pdbx_seq_one_letter_code
_entity_poly.pdbx_strand_id
1 'polypeptide(L)'
;MAQLRQEVDPSEVGLDAKALDRLDQHLAHYVDEGRVPGYLVAVARGGRVAHLTTMGRRDVAAGLPVEPDTLWRIYSMTKPVTSVAALMLVEEGRLSLDDPVARHLPAFADPQVYESGTSADVRTRPARQPLLVRHLLTHTSGLTFAFYHSHPVDALYRAANLESSVVPGTTLAETVDVYASLPLQFEPGTQWNYSVSTNVLGRVIEVVTGQPLDAFITERVLTPLGMTDAGFWVTDEQAPRLSELYGETDSGGIEPTPGLPLRGGRPRFVSGSGGMVASAHDMHRFMEFLRRRGELDGPRLLSPATVDLMARNHLPDDADLRTFGSRPAHDEPNNDGVGFGLGVSVVIDPERTLAPTGLGTYGWSGAATTTFWVDPAHDLTVQFMTQLRPKTSLKIVPDLRRLIHEAIAN
;
A
#
# COMPACT_ATOMS: atom_id res chain seq x y z
N MET A 1 16.39 -7.36 18.62
CA MET A 1 15.56 -6.95 17.46
C MET A 1 16.13 -7.63 16.25
N ALA A 2 15.30 -8.24 15.41
CA ALA A 2 15.76 -8.84 14.17
C ALA A 2 16.00 -7.72 13.14
N GLN A 3 17.18 -7.74 12.50
CA GLN A 3 17.54 -6.78 11.46
C GLN A 3 17.64 -7.52 10.14
N LEU A 4 17.20 -6.87 9.07
CA LEU A 4 17.42 -7.36 7.72
C LEU A 4 18.93 -7.28 7.41
N ARG A 5 19.47 -8.33 6.81
CA ARG A 5 20.88 -8.40 6.39
C ARG A 5 20.98 -9.13 5.07
N GLN A 6 22.02 -8.85 4.33
CA GLN A 6 22.36 -9.68 3.19
C GLN A 6 22.78 -11.07 3.68
N GLU A 7 22.25 -12.10 3.05
CA GLU A 7 22.39 -13.51 3.47
C GLU A 7 23.29 -14.30 2.51
N VAL A 8 23.33 -13.88 1.24
CA VAL A 8 24.04 -14.57 0.17
C VAL A 8 24.69 -13.57 -0.78
N ASP A 9 25.70 -14.00 -1.51
CA ASP A 9 26.22 -13.25 -2.65
C ASP A 9 25.16 -13.23 -3.78
N PRO A 10 24.97 -12.11 -4.48
CA PRO A 10 24.01 -12.02 -5.59
C PRO A 10 24.18 -13.12 -6.64
N SER A 11 25.41 -13.49 -6.95
CA SER A 11 25.71 -14.54 -7.95
C SER A 11 25.21 -15.94 -7.54
N GLU A 12 25.10 -16.23 -6.25
CA GLU A 12 24.59 -17.52 -5.75
C GLU A 12 23.10 -17.72 -6.05
N VAL A 13 22.39 -16.64 -6.30
CA VAL A 13 20.95 -16.67 -6.63
C VAL A 13 20.68 -16.19 -8.06
N GLY A 14 21.71 -16.10 -8.91
CA GLY A 14 21.58 -15.72 -10.31
C GLY A 14 21.25 -14.22 -10.48
N LEU A 15 21.83 -13.37 -9.66
CA LEU A 15 21.80 -11.91 -9.83
C LEU A 15 23.22 -11.40 -10.16
N ASP A 16 23.28 -10.44 -11.09
CA ASP A 16 24.55 -9.78 -11.44
C ASP A 16 24.90 -8.68 -10.41
N ALA A 17 25.93 -8.92 -9.61
CA ALA A 17 26.41 -7.98 -8.61
C ALA A 17 26.77 -6.61 -9.20
N LYS A 18 27.36 -6.57 -10.41
CA LYS A 18 27.72 -5.31 -11.08
C LYS A 18 26.49 -4.50 -11.50
N ALA A 19 25.41 -5.18 -11.86
CA ALA A 19 24.13 -4.51 -12.14
C ALA A 19 23.53 -3.91 -10.86
N LEU A 20 23.62 -4.62 -9.74
CA LEU A 20 23.20 -4.11 -8.43
C LEU A 20 24.10 -2.96 -7.95
N ASP A 21 25.40 -2.98 -8.22
CA ASP A 21 26.30 -1.83 -7.96
C ASP A 21 25.84 -0.58 -8.77
N ARG A 22 25.40 -0.76 -10.02
CA ARG A 22 24.84 0.35 -10.82
C ARG A 22 23.53 0.86 -10.25
N LEU A 23 22.68 -0.01 -9.69
CA LEU A 23 21.49 0.39 -8.96
C LEU A 23 21.85 1.29 -7.77
N ASP A 24 22.82 0.87 -6.96
CA ASP A 24 23.26 1.65 -5.79
C ASP A 24 23.81 3.02 -6.20
N GLN A 25 24.67 3.07 -7.23
CA GLN A 25 25.19 4.33 -7.76
C GLN A 25 24.09 5.26 -8.27
N HIS A 26 23.08 4.71 -8.96
CA HIS A 26 21.94 5.48 -9.45
C HIS A 26 21.13 6.08 -8.31
N LEU A 27 20.80 5.27 -7.30
CA LEU A 27 20.02 5.72 -6.15
C LEU A 27 20.80 6.69 -5.26
N ALA A 28 22.12 6.48 -5.10
CA ALA A 28 23.00 7.36 -4.35
C ALA A 28 22.95 8.81 -4.86
N HIS A 29 22.86 8.98 -6.18
CA HIS A 29 22.78 10.29 -6.81
C HIS A 29 21.62 11.16 -6.29
N TYR A 30 20.45 10.56 -6.00
CA TYR A 30 19.32 11.30 -5.42
C TYR A 30 19.60 11.82 -4.01
N VAL A 31 20.39 11.09 -3.21
CA VAL A 31 20.81 11.52 -1.87
C VAL A 31 21.90 12.58 -1.97
N ASP A 32 22.87 12.38 -2.85
CA ASP A 32 24.00 13.32 -3.05
C ASP A 32 23.54 14.69 -3.58
N GLU A 33 22.49 14.70 -4.40
CA GLU A 33 21.83 15.93 -4.87
C GLU A 33 20.87 16.56 -3.83
N GLY A 34 20.69 15.94 -2.66
CA GLY A 34 19.78 16.43 -1.62
C GLY A 34 18.31 16.33 -1.98
N ARG A 35 17.92 15.45 -2.91
CA ARG A 35 16.53 15.24 -3.37
C ARG A 35 15.81 14.12 -2.61
N VAL A 36 16.55 13.23 -1.95
CA VAL A 36 16.06 12.15 -1.10
C VAL A 36 16.83 12.20 0.23
N PRO A 37 16.16 12.15 1.39
CA PRO A 37 16.86 12.25 2.67
C PRO A 37 17.76 11.04 2.95
N GLY A 38 17.31 9.88 2.55
CA GLY A 38 17.95 8.60 2.69
C GLY A 38 17.01 7.47 2.34
N TYR A 39 17.54 6.30 2.08
CA TYR A 39 16.78 5.13 1.67
C TYR A 39 17.36 3.80 2.17
N LEU A 40 16.54 2.77 2.09
CA LEU A 40 16.93 1.38 2.13
C LEU A 40 16.34 0.68 0.90
N VAL A 41 17.15 -0.09 0.19
CA VAL A 41 16.72 -1.01 -0.86
C VAL A 41 17.12 -2.43 -0.49
N ALA A 42 16.23 -3.40 -0.69
CA ALA A 42 16.54 -4.80 -0.52
C ALA A 42 15.94 -5.63 -1.66
N VAL A 43 16.74 -6.57 -2.17
CA VAL A 43 16.36 -7.55 -3.19
C VAL A 43 16.64 -8.94 -2.64
N ALA A 44 15.61 -9.79 -2.63
CA ALA A 44 15.75 -11.19 -2.28
C ALA A 44 15.31 -12.06 -3.46
N ARG A 45 15.99 -13.18 -3.68
CA ARG A 45 15.64 -14.20 -4.68
C ARG A 45 15.62 -15.57 -4.02
N GLY A 46 14.59 -16.38 -4.32
CA GLY A 46 14.41 -17.66 -3.65
C GLY A 46 14.26 -17.57 -2.13
N GLY A 47 13.80 -16.42 -1.62
CA GLY A 47 13.65 -16.13 -0.19
C GLY A 47 14.93 -15.75 0.54
N ARG A 48 16.06 -15.58 -0.14
CA ARG A 48 17.34 -15.17 0.44
C ARG A 48 17.67 -13.73 0.03
N VAL A 49 17.96 -12.87 1.00
CA VAL A 49 18.36 -11.48 0.74
C VAL A 49 19.74 -11.48 0.10
N ALA A 50 19.79 -11.14 -1.17
CA ALA A 50 21.01 -11.09 -1.97
C ALA A 50 21.60 -9.69 -2.11
N HIS A 51 20.79 -8.66 -1.86
CA HIS A 51 21.24 -7.26 -1.90
C HIS A 51 20.51 -6.45 -0.86
N LEU A 52 21.28 -5.65 -0.12
CA LEU A 52 20.77 -4.73 0.90
C LEU A 52 21.67 -3.52 0.97
N THR A 53 21.13 -2.35 0.64
CA THR A 53 21.86 -1.08 0.73
C THR A 53 21.05 -0.06 1.54
N THR A 54 21.75 0.65 2.43
CA THR A 54 21.24 1.82 3.15
C THR A 54 22.10 3.02 2.84
N MET A 55 21.48 4.18 2.60
CA MET A 55 22.19 5.41 2.32
C MET A 55 21.46 6.63 2.88
N GLY A 56 22.21 7.68 3.19
CA GLY A 56 21.68 8.96 3.65
C GLY A 56 21.24 8.93 5.09
N ARG A 57 20.22 9.74 5.41
CA ARG A 57 19.80 10.03 6.79
C ARG A 57 18.32 9.69 7.01
N ARG A 58 17.99 9.02 8.14
CA ARG A 58 16.60 8.89 8.62
C ARG A 58 16.12 10.18 9.30
N ASP A 59 17.07 11.00 9.77
CA ASP A 59 16.83 12.35 10.28
C ASP A 59 18.02 13.23 9.85
N VAL A 60 17.76 14.14 8.91
CA VAL A 60 18.78 15.03 8.34
C VAL A 60 19.24 16.05 9.36
N ALA A 61 18.32 16.63 10.13
CA ALA A 61 18.63 17.67 11.10
C ALA A 61 19.45 17.14 12.28
N ALA A 62 19.14 15.92 12.74
CA ALA A 62 19.89 15.25 13.81
C ALA A 62 21.15 14.52 13.29
N GLY A 63 21.34 14.43 11.98
CA GLY A 63 22.47 13.73 11.37
C GLY A 63 22.43 12.20 11.54
N LEU A 64 21.24 11.63 11.86
CA LEU A 64 21.08 10.19 12.13
C LEU A 64 21.04 9.41 10.81
N PRO A 65 21.89 8.38 10.63
CA PRO A 65 21.92 7.61 9.38
C PRO A 65 20.69 6.73 9.21
N VAL A 66 20.39 6.35 7.96
CA VAL A 66 19.51 5.20 7.69
C VAL A 66 20.25 3.94 8.11
N GLU A 67 19.57 3.07 8.86
CA GLU A 67 20.09 1.78 9.34
C GLU A 67 19.09 0.66 8.95
N PRO A 68 19.54 -0.62 8.92
CA PRO A 68 18.67 -1.74 8.57
C PRO A 68 17.42 -1.89 9.45
N ASP A 69 17.44 -1.36 10.68
CA ASP A 69 16.33 -1.38 11.64
C ASP A 69 15.55 -0.05 11.68
N THR A 70 15.81 0.88 10.76
CA THR A 70 15.04 2.11 10.61
C THR A 70 13.56 1.78 10.44
N LEU A 71 12.70 2.53 11.14
CA LEU A 71 11.26 2.41 11.04
C LEU A 71 10.70 3.42 10.04
N TRP A 72 9.81 2.94 9.21
CA TRP A 72 9.24 3.69 8.08
C TRP A 72 7.73 3.80 8.22
N ARG A 73 7.18 4.99 7.99
CA ARG A 73 5.74 5.12 7.74
C ARG A 73 5.45 4.47 6.40
N ILE A 74 4.84 3.30 6.40
CA ILE A 74 4.62 2.54 5.16
C ILE A 74 3.37 3.00 4.40
N TYR A 75 2.58 3.91 4.98
CA TYR A 75 1.38 4.46 4.35
C TYR A 75 0.54 3.36 3.65
N SER A 76 0.29 3.51 2.35
CA SER A 76 -0.61 2.62 1.62
C SER A 76 -0.12 1.17 1.47
N MET A 77 1.13 0.86 1.82
CA MET A 77 1.56 -0.53 1.97
C MET A 77 0.85 -1.23 3.15
N THR A 78 0.11 -0.49 4.00
CA THR A 78 -0.85 -1.03 4.99
C THR A 78 -2.00 -1.80 4.32
N LYS A 79 -2.45 -1.39 3.12
CA LYS A 79 -3.61 -1.98 2.45
C LYS A 79 -3.49 -3.48 2.18
N PRO A 80 -2.39 -3.99 1.63
CA PRO A 80 -2.19 -5.43 1.49
C PRO A 80 -2.27 -6.19 2.82
N VAL A 81 -1.77 -5.63 3.92
CA VAL A 81 -1.85 -6.24 5.26
C VAL A 81 -3.30 -6.32 5.73
N THR A 82 -4.06 -5.24 5.56
CA THR A 82 -5.51 -5.19 5.87
C THR A 82 -6.29 -6.16 4.97
N SER A 83 -5.91 -6.28 3.70
CA SER A 83 -6.53 -7.22 2.76
C SER A 83 -6.28 -8.68 3.15
N VAL A 84 -5.05 -9.03 3.58
CA VAL A 84 -4.75 -10.36 4.14
C VAL A 84 -5.63 -10.66 5.34
N ALA A 85 -5.79 -9.71 6.27
CA ALA A 85 -6.67 -9.85 7.43
C ALA A 85 -8.14 -10.11 7.04
N ALA A 86 -8.65 -9.42 6.00
CA ALA A 86 -10.00 -9.67 5.48
C ALA A 86 -10.11 -11.03 4.80
N LEU A 87 -9.11 -11.44 4.02
CA LEU A 87 -9.09 -12.73 3.32
C LEU A 87 -9.01 -13.92 4.29
N MET A 88 -8.36 -13.76 5.45
CA MET A 88 -8.42 -14.77 6.52
C MET A 88 -9.86 -14.99 6.99
N LEU A 89 -10.63 -13.90 7.18
CA LEU A 89 -12.05 -14.01 7.55
C LEU A 89 -12.91 -14.62 6.44
N VAL A 90 -12.51 -14.44 5.17
CA VAL A 90 -13.16 -15.10 4.03
C VAL A 90 -12.90 -16.61 4.07
N GLU A 91 -11.66 -17.05 4.30
CA GLU A 91 -11.34 -18.49 4.45
C GLU A 91 -12.04 -19.13 5.64
N GLU A 92 -12.20 -18.37 6.73
CA GLU A 92 -12.94 -18.82 7.93
C GLU A 92 -14.47 -18.84 7.71
N GLY A 93 -14.98 -18.41 6.56
CA GLY A 93 -16.42 -18.33 6.28
C GLY A 93 -17.17 -17.28 7.10
N ARG A 94 -16.47 -16.35 7.75
CA ARG A 94 -17.02 -15.26 8.56
C ARG A 94 -17.32 -14.01 7.74
N LEU A 95 -16.71 -13.89 6.56
CA LEU A 95 -16.91 -12.83 5.59
C LEU A 95 -17.01 -13.46 4.20
N SER A 96 -17.81 -12.86 3.31
CA SER A 96 -17.81 -13.23 1.89
C SER A 96 -17.42 -12.05 1.02
N LEU A 97 -16.69 -12.31 -0.06
CA LEU A 97 -16.41 -11.27 -1.07
C LEU A 97 -17.70 -10.73 -1.70
N ASP A 98 -18.75 -11.52 -1.73
CA ASP A 98 -20.07 -11.16 -2.26
C ASP A 98 -21.04 -10.62 -1.21
N ASP A 99 -20.62 -10.52 0.05
CA ASP A 99 -21.45 -9.87 1.05
C ASP A 99 -21.68 -8.39 0.68
N PRO A 100 -22.94 -7.91 0.69
CA PRO A 100 -23.20 -6.49 0.71
C PRO A 100 -22.53 -5.85 1.93
N VAL A 101 -21.80 -4.75 1.73
CA VAL A 101 -21.18 -4.00 2.84
C VAL A 101 -22.21 -3.60 3.88
N ALA A 102 -23.43 -3.30 3.44
CA ALA A 102 -24.59 -2.98 4.30
C ALA A 102 -24.96 -4.08 5.32
N ARG A 103 -24.61 -5.34 5.05
CA ARG A 103 -24.80 -6.44 6.01
C ARG A 103 -24.01 -6.23 7.30
N HIS A 104 -22.85 -5.63 7.18
CA HIS A 104 -21.93 -5.35 8.29
C HIS A 104 -21.99 -3.90 8.75
N LEU A 105 -22.22 -2.98 7.82
CA LEU A 105 -22.27 -1.53 8.02
C LEU A 105 -23.59 -0.98 7.46
N PRO A 106 -24.68 -0.95 8.26
CA PRO A 106 -26.01 -0.55 7.79
C PRO A 106 -26.09 0.85 7.17
N ALA A 107 -25.15 1.74 7.49
CA ALA A 107 -25.04 3.07 6.87
C ALA A 107 -24.85 3.02 5.34
N PHE A 108 -24.38 1.89 4.77
CA PHE A 108 -24.25 1.66 3.33
C PHE A 108 -25.45 0.95 2.70
N ALA A 109 -26.63 0.92 3.37
CA ALA A 109 -27.80 0.20 2.84
C ALA A 109 -28.43 0.85 1.60
N ASP A 110 -28.33 2.18 1.48
CA ASP A 110 -28.89 2.95 0.36
C ASP A 110 -27.85 3.95 -0.19
N PRO A 111 -26.76 3.46 -0.77
CA PRO A 111 -25.70 4.35 -1.27
C PRO A 111 -26.21 5.17 -2.45
N GLN A 112 -25.92 6.47 -2.43
CA GLN A 112 -26.26 7.38 -3.51
C GLN A 112 -25.08 7.48 -4.48
N VAL A 113 -25.35 7.49 -5.77
CA VAL A 113 -24.36 7.61 -6.83
C VAL A 113 -24.47 8.98 -7.48
N TYR A 114 -23.36 9.64 -7.70
CA TYR A 114 -23.31 10.89 -8.46
C TYR A 114 -23.93 10.71 -9.85
N GLU A 115 -24.77 11.64 -10.24
CA GLU A 115 -25.42 11.66 -11.54
C GLU A 115 -24.97 12.89 -12.36
N SER A 116 -24.98 14.06 -11.76
CA SER A 116 -24.62 15.31 -12.42
C SER A 116 -24.40 16.45 -11.42
N GLY A 117 -23.94 17.59 -11.92
CA GLY A 117 -23.82 18.83 -11.16
C GLY A 117 -22.39 19.15 -10.74
N THR A 118 -22.23 20.22 -9.99
CA THR A 118 -20.98 20.68 -9.39
C THR A 118 -20.94 20.32 -7.91
N SER A 119 -19.85 20.58 -7.22
CA SER A 119 -19.76 20.37 -5.77
C SER A 119 -20.78 21.20 -4.95
N ALA A 120 -21.33 22.27 -5.52
CA ALA A 120 -22.32 23.10 -4.87
C ALA A 120 -23.79 22.60 -5.07
N ASP A 121 -24.04 21.82 -6.12
CA ASP A 121 -25.37 21.35 -6.53
C ASP A 121 -25.35 19.90 -7.03
N VAL A 122 -24.64 19.01 -6.35
CA VAL A 122 -24.53 17.60 -6.68
C VAL A 122 -25.93 16.96 -6.73
N ARG A 123 -26.24 16.33 -7.85
CA ARG A 123 -27.42 15.49 -8.01
C ARG A 123 -27.01 14.02 -7.95
N THR A 124 -27.80 13.24 -7.24
CA THR A 124 -27.55 11.82 -7.04
C THR A 124 -28.77 11.00 -7.38
N ARG A 125 -28.54 9.72 -7.57
CA ARG A 125 -29.57 8.69 -7.65
C ARG A 125 -29.20 7.51 -6.76
N PRO A 126 -30.14 6.68 -6.34
CA PRO A 126 -29.81 5.42 -5.68
C PRO A 126 -28.92 4.53 -6.55
N ALA A 127 -27.99 3.81 -5.92
CA ALA A 127 -27.22 2.78 -6.59
C ALA A 127 -28.14 1.67 -7.12
N ARG A 128 -27.82 1.12 -8.30
CA ARG A 128 -28.60 0.04 -8.92
C ARG A 128 -28.23 -1.33 -8.42
N GLN A 129 -27.06 -1.44 -7.79
CA GLN A 129 -26.54 -2.68 -7.22
C GLN A 129 -25.87 -2.40 -5.87
N PRO A 130 -25.82 -3.39 -4.97
CA PRO A 130 -25.21 -3.21 -3.66
C PRO A 130 -23.70 -2.98 -3.79
N LEU A 131 -23.16 -2.20 -2.86
CA LEU A 131 -21.73 -2.13 -2.61
C LEU A 131 -21.30 -3.44 -1.94
N LEU A 132 -20.41 -4.22 -2.59
CA LEU A 132 -19.93 -5.50 -2.08
C LEU A 132 -18.54 -5.38 -1.44
N VAL A 133 -18.19 -6.32 -0.56
CA VAL A 133 -16.85 -6.41 0.07
C VAL A 133 -15.74 -6.50 -0.99
N ARG A 134 -15.94 -7.26 -2.09
CA ARG A 134 -14.99 -7.29 -3.20
C ARG A 134 -14.69 -5.92 -3.80
N HIS A 135 -15.68 -5.04 -3.88
CA HIS A 135 -15.51 -3.69 -4.41
C HIS A 135 -14.61 -2.82 -3.51
N LEU A 136 -14.57 -3.10 -2.20
CA LEU A 136 -13.63 -2.45 -1.28
C LEU A 136 -12.19 -2.92 -1.51
N LEU A 137 -11.99 -4.23 -1.71
CA LEU A 137 -10.68 -4.83 -1.94
C LEU A 137 -10.10 -4.45 -3.31
N THR A 138 -10.96 -4.28 -4.32
CA THR A 138 -10.54 -3.97 -5.70
C THR A 138 -10.56 -2.49 -6.04
N HIS A 139 -10.94 -1.61 -5.11
CA HIS A 139 -11.13 -0.17 -5.36
C HIS A 139 -12.14 0.14 -6.47
N THR A 140 -13.14 -0.71 -6.66
CA THR A 140 -14.26 -0.50 -7.59
C THR A 140 -15.54 -0.07 -6.89
N SER A 141 -15.44 0.45 -5.68
CA SER A 141 -16.56 0.81 -4.81
C SER A 141 -17.31 2.09 -5.21
N GLY A 142 -16.68 2.98 -5.96
CA GLY A 142 -17.16 4.34 -6.19
C GLY A 142 -16.77 5.35 -5.09
N LEU A 143 -16.17 4.90 -3.98
CA LEU A 143 -15.55 5.79 -2.99
C LEU A 143 -14.33 6.52 -3.58
N THR A 144 -13.90 7.62 -2.94
CA THR A 144 -12.78 8.42 -3.43
C THR A 144 -11.85 8.90 -2.31
N PHE A 145 -10.88 9.73 -2.68
CA PHE A 145 -10.06 10.55 -1.78
C PHE A 145 -10.29 12.05 -2.05
N ALA A 146 -10.28 12.83 -0.99
CA ALA A 146 -10.42 14.30 -1.06
C ALA A 146 -9.31 14.99 -1.88
N PHE A 147 -8.10 14.43 -1.93
CA PHE A 147 -6.93 15.05 -2.54
C PHE A 147 -6.86 14.97 -4.06
N TYR A 148 -7.78 14.25 -4.73
CA TYR A 148 -7.72 14.13 -6.20
C TYR A 148 -8.08 15.40 -6.95
N HIS A 149 -9.01 16.20 -6.45
CA HIS A 149 -9.47 17.44 -7.11
C HIS A 149 -9.97 17.24 -8.56
N SER A 150 -10.37 16.03 -8.94
CA SER A 150 -10.74 15.66 -10.31
C SER A 150 -12.25 15.46 -10.51
N HIS A 151 -13.02 15.32 -9.42
CA HIS A 151 -14.44 15.02 -9.45
C HIS A 151 -15.21 15.86 -8.41
N PRO A 152 -16.48 16.26 -8.68
CA PRO A 152 -17.30 17.01 -7.70
C PRO A 152 -17.41 16.32 -6.34
N VAL A 153 -17.48 15.00 -6.29
CA VAL A 153 -17.53 14.22 -5.04
C VAL A 153 -16.26 14.39 -4.19
N ASP A 154 -15.08 14.56 -4.80
CA ASP A 154 -13.84 14.81 -4.06
C ASP A 154 -13.94 16.10 -3.22
N ALA A 155 -14.65 17.11 -3.76
CA ALA A 155 -14.88 18.36 -3.03
C ALA A 155 -15.84 18.17 -1.85
N LEU A 156 -16.80 17.24 -1.93
CA LEU A 156 -17.66 16.90 -0.78
C LEU A 156 -16.85 16.24 0.33
N TYR A 157 -15.87 15.38 -0.02
CA TYR A 157 -14.95 14.80 0.97
C TYR A 157 -14.13 15.89 1.66
N ARG A 158 -13.61 16.90 0.92
CA ARG A 158 -12.92 18.05 1.51
C ARG A 158 -13.83 18.87 2.43
N ALA A 159 -15.05 19.15 1.98
CA ALA A 159 -16.04 19.86 2.80
C ALA A 159 -16.40 19.14 4.10
N ALA A 160 -16.28 17.80 4.11
CA ALA A 160 -16.43 16.95 5.27
C ALA A 160 -15.15 16.78 6.11
N ASN A 161 -14.07 17.55 5.83
CA ASN A 161 -12.77 17.48 6.49
C ASN A 161 -12.07 16.12 6.39
N LEU A 162 -12.23 15.44 5.25
CA LEU A 162 -11.65 14.11 4.97
C LEU A 162 -10.39 14.19 4.10
N GLU A 163 -9.58 15.24 4.22
CA GLU A 163 -8.39 15.48 3.37
C GLU A 163 -7.29 14.42 3.54
N SER A 164 -7.24 13.78 4.71
CA SER A 164 -6.28 12.73 5.01
C SER A 164 -6.96 11.36 5.11
N SER A 165 -6.24 10.31 4.77
CA SER A 165 -6.66 8.92 5.05
C SER A 165 -6.69 8.59 6.55
N VAL A 166 -6.13 9.46 7.37
CA VAL A 166 -6.22 9.46 8.84
C VAL A 166 -6.83 10.77 9.26
N VAL A 167 -8.02 10.74 9.87
CA VAL A 167 -8.76 11.93 10.30
C VAL A 167 -8.50 12.17 11.79
N PRO A 168 -7.76 13.23 12.14
CA PRO A 168 -7.42 13.50 13.55
C PRO A 168 -8.67 13.70 14.41
N GLY A 169 -8.64 13.16 15.63
CA GLY A 169 -9.69 13.36 16.63
C GLY A 169 -10.93 12.48 16.45
N THR A 170 -11.04 11.72 15.36
CA THR A 170 -12.16 10.79 15.10
C THR A 170 -11.73 9.34 15.34
N THR A 171 -12.70 8.43 15.34
CA THR A 171 -12.48 6.98 15.25
C THR A 171 -12.68 6.49 13.82
N LEU A 172 -12.24 5.27 13.52
CA LEU A 172 -12.50 4.63 12.23
C LEU A 172 -14.02 4.52 11.97
N ALA A 173 -14.79 4.14 12.99
CA ALA A 173 -16.26 4.02 12.89
C ALA A 173 -16.92 5.35 12.52
N GLU A 174 -16.63 6.43 13.29
CA GLU A 174 -17.18 7.77 13.03
C GLU A 174 -16.86 8.26 11.62
N THR A 175 -15.63 8.03 11.16
CA THR A 175 -15.21 8.46 9.82
C THR A 175 -15.86 7.65 8.71
N VAL A 176 -16.04 6.34 8.91
CA VAL A 176 -16.71 5.47 7.94
C VAL A 176 -18.19 5.81 7.81
N ASP A 177 -18.86 6.21 8.89
CA ASP A 177 -20.24 6.72 8.84
C ASP A 177 -20.33 8.00 8.00
N VAL A 178 -19.33 8.89 8.07
CA VAL A 178 -19.27 10.05 7.18
C VAL A 178 -19.07 9.62 5.73
N TYR A 179 -18.16 8.66 5.43
CA TYR A 179 -18.02 8.15 4.06
C TYR A 179 -19.34 7.61 3.50
N ALA A 180 -20.13 6.90 4.34
CA ALA A 180 -21.41 6.33 3.93
C ALA A 180 -22.48 7.40 3.62
N SER A 181 -22.37 8.60 4.21
CA SER A 181 -23.28 9.73 3.97
C SER A 181 -22.99 10.49 2.67
N LEU A 182 -21.82 10.26 2.05
CA LEU A 182 -21.39 10.93 0.83
C LEU A 182 -21.70 10.07 -0.39
N PRO A 183 -21.99 10.68 -1.56
CA PRO A 183 -22.27 9.92 -2.77
C PRO A 183 -21.03 9.20 -3.29
N LEU A 184 -21.24 8.05 -3.91
CA LEU A 184 -20.24 7.37 -4.71
C LEU A 184 -20.00 8.13 -6.02
N GLN A 185 -18.80 8.11 -6.56
CA GLN A 185 -18.48 8.74 -7.85
C GLN A 185 -19.15 8.03 -9.03
N PHE A 186 -19.28 6.71 -8.94
CA PHE A 186 -19.86 5.84 -9.97
C PHE A 186 -20.52 4.62 -9.35
N GLU A 187 -21.25 3.88 -10.16
CA GLU A 187 -21.91 2.63 -9.77
C GLU A 187 -20.88 1.60 -9.30
N PRO A 188 -21.03 0.95 -8.13
CA PRO A 188 -20.09 -0.05 -7.64
C PRO A 188 -19.79 -1.12 -8.70
N GLY A 189 -18.50 -1.44 -8.91
CA GLY A 189 -18.05 -2.45 -9.86
C GLY A 189 -17.90 -1.96 -11.32
N THR A 190 -18.20 -0.69 -11.63
CA THR A 190 -18.17 -0.21 -13.04
C THR A 190 -16.92 0.54 -13.45
N GLN A 191 -16.12 1.01 -12.50
CA GLN A 191 -14.86 1.69 -12.72
C GLN A 191 -13.89 1.39 -11.57
N TRP A 192 -12.62 1.63 -11.78
CA TRP A 192 -11.60 1.62 -10.73
C TRP A 192 -11.28 3.05 -10.30
N ASN A 193 -11.28 3.29 -8.99
CA ASN A 193 -10.83 4.54 -8.40
C ASN A 193 -10.14 4.27 -7.06
N TYR A 194 -8.87 4.56 -6.96
CA TYR A 194 -8.15 4.43 -5.70
C TYR A 194 -8.79 5.31 -4.61
N SER A 195 -9.08 4.75 -3.45
CA SER A 195 -10.01 5.37 -2.53
C SER A 195 -9.80 4.98 -1.06
N VAL A 196 -10.66 5.52 -0.20
CA VAL A 196 -10.75 5.16 1.23
C VAL A 196 -11.35 3.76 1.47
N SER A 197 -11.61 2.98 0.43
CA SER A 197 -12.25 1.65 0.52
C SER A 197 -11.63 0.74 1.58
N THR A 198 -10.31 0.75 1.74
CA THR A 198 -9.65 -0.11 2.73
C THR A 198 -9.86 0.37 4.18
N ASN A 199 -10.20 1.64 4.42
CA ASN A 199 -10.68 2.09 5.73
C ASN A 199 -12.07 1.49 6.02
N VAL A 200 -12.97 1.49 5.02
CA VAL A 200 -14.28 0.85 5.14
C VAL A 200 -14.13 -0.66 5.37
N LEU A 201 -13.20 -1.32 4.64
CA LEU A 201 -12.86 -2.73 4.87
C LEU A 201 -12.33 -2.97 6.29
N GLY A 202 -11.47 -2.09 6.80
CA GLY A 202 -11.00 -2.14 8.19
C GLY A 202 -12.15 -2.09 9.19
N ARG A 203 -13.16 -1.24 8.95
CA ARG A 203 -14.37 -1.19 9.79
C ARG A 203 -15.23 -2.45 9.66
N VAL A 204 -15.33 -3.05 8.47
CA VAL A 204 -15.98 -4.36 8.29
C VAL A 204 -15.27 -5.42 9.14
N ILE A 205 -13.94 -5.46 9.12
CA ILE A 205 -13.15 -6.37 9.97
C ILE A 205 -13.49 -6.18 11.44
N GLU A 206 -13.52 -4.93 11.95
CA GLU A 206 -13.88 -4.65 13.34
C GLU A 206 -15.28 -5.19 13.71
N VAL A 207 -16.26 -4.99 12.84
CA VAL A 207 -17.65 -5.45 13.10
C VAL A 207 -17.74 -6.98 13.07
N VAL A 208 -17.10 -7.63 12.10
CA VAL A 208 -17.12 -9.10 11.96
C VAL A 208 -16.39 -9.78 13.10
N THR A 209 -15.33 -9.17 13.62
CA THR A 209 -14.49 -9.76 14.66
C THR A 209 -14.91 -9.38 16.08
N GLY A 210 -15.53 -8.22 16.24
CA GLY A 210 -15.78 -7.60 17.54
C GLY A 210 -14.51 -7.02 18.18
N GLN A 211 -13.39 -6.93 17.45
CA GLN A 211 -12.09 -6.45 17.91
C GLN A 211 -11.70 -5.16 17.22
N PRO A 212 -10.93 -4.27 17.86
CA PRO A 212 -10.27 -3.15 17.16
C PRO A 212 -9.36 -3.64 16.04
N LEU A 213 -9.29 -2.90 14.94
CA LEU A 213 -8.52 -3.28 13.74
C LEU A 213 -7.03 -3.54 14.04
N ASP A 214 -6.40 -2.67 14.83
CA ASP A 214 -5.01 -2.82 15.24
C ASP A 214 -4.77 -4.09 16.05
N ALA A 215 -5.66 -4.41 16.97
CA ALA A 215 -5.57 -5.62 17.78
C ALA A 215 -5.68 -6.87 16.90
N PHE A 216 -6.69 -6.93 16.03
CA PHE A 216 -6.89 -8.06 15.13
C PHE A 216 -5.71 -8.27 14.16
N ILE A 217 -5.24 -7.20 13.51
CA ILE A 217 -4.07 -7.29 12.60
C ILE A 217 -2.82 -7.72 13.37
N THR A 218 -2.57 -7.16 14.55
CA THR A 218 -1.40 -7.53 15.37
C THR A 218 -1.45 -9.01 15.76
N GLU A 219 -2.57 -9.47 16.31
CA GLU A 219 -2.72 -10.86 16.77
C GLU A 219 -2.68 -11.86 15.63
N ARG A 220 -3.37 -11.57 14.52
CA ARG A 220 -3.63 -12.55 13.47
C ARG A 220 -2.66 -12.49 12.29
N VAL A 221 -1.97 -11.36 12.09
CA VAL A 221 -1.04 -11.20 10.95
C VAL A 221 0.37 -10.90 11.45
N LEU A 222 0.56 -9.82 12.21
CA LEU A 222 1.92 -9.35 12.52
C LEU A 222 2.66 -10.33 13.43
N THR A 223 2.04 -10.78 14.53
CA THR A 223 2.65 -11.70 15.49
C THR A 223 2.98 -13.05 14.86
N PRO A 224 2.07 -13.75 14.15
CA PRO A 224 2.40 -15.02 13.51
C PRO A 224 3.47 -14.90 12.42
N LEU A 225 3.56 -13.78 11.73
CA LEU A 225 4.61 -13.53 10.74
C LEU A 225 5.92 -13.04 11.38
N GLY A 226 5.97 -12.80 12.71
CA GLY A 226 7.14 -12.27 13.39
C GLY A 226 7.51 -10.84 12.97
N MET A 227 6.52 -10.03 12.59
CA MET A 227 6.67 -8.62 12.24
C MET A 227 6.66 -7.78 13.52
N THR A 228 7.75 -7.84 14.27
CA THR A 228 7.81 -7.36 15.67
C THR A 228 7.91 -5.85 15.82
N ASP A 229 8.32 -5.15 14.77
CA ASP A 229 8.42 -3.69 14.75
C ASP A 229 7.22 -3.03 14.07
N ALA A 230 6.40 -3.82 13.34
CA ALA A 230 5.23 -3.30 12.64
C ALA A 230 4.07 -3.01 13.59
N GLY A 231 3.34 -1.93 13.32
CA GLY A 231 2.17 -1.53 14.10
C GLY A 231 1.55 -0.24 13.63
N PHE A 232 0.59 0.27 14.38
CA PHE A 232 -0.11 1.52 14.08
C PHE A 232 0.40 2.73 14.87
N TRP A 233 1.37 2.54 15.73
CA TRP A 233 2.14 3.56 16.45
C TRP A 233 3.50 2.98 16.83
N VAL A 234 4.41 3.83 17.28
CA VAL A 234 5.71 3.43 17.81
C VAL A 234 5.73 3.57 19.34
N THR A 235 6.41 2.63 20.00
CA THR A 235 6.71 2.73 21.43
C THR A 235 7.84 3.75 21.68
N ASP A 236 8.05 4.14 22.94
CA ASP A 236 9.16 5.02 23.30
C ASP A 236 10.53 4.42 22.93
N GLU A 237 10.67 3.09 22.99
CA GLU A 237 11.87 2.36 22.57
C GLU A 237 12.08 2.37 21.05
N GLN A 238 11.00 2.37 20.29
CA GLN A 238 11.01 2.40 18.81
C GLN A 238 11.18 3.83 18.26
N ALA A 239 10.71 4.84 19.00
CA ALA A 239 10.66 6.22 18.53
C ALA A 239 11.99 6.79 18.00
N PRO A 240 13.18 6.46 18.55
CA PRO A 240 14.47 6.91 18.01
C PRO A 240 14.83 6.33 16.65
N ARG A 241 14.20 5.22 16.24
CA ARG A 241 14.43 4.57 14.93
C ARG A 241 13.46 5.07 13.85
N LEU A 242 12.41 5.81 14.21
CA LEU A 242 11.43 6.31 13.26
C LEU A 242 12.05 7.41 12.39
N SER A 243 12.06 7.17 11.08
CA SER A 243 12.54 8.15 10.11
C SER A 243 11.64 9.38 10.08
N GLU A 244 12.22 10.57 9.99
CA GLU A 244 11.48 11.82 9.75
C GLU A 244 10.93 11.85 8.32
N LEU A 245 9.82 12.56 8.15
CA LEU A 245 9.17 12.70 6.85
C LEU A 245 9.57 14.03 6.21
N TYR A 246 9.86 14.00 4.92
CA TYR A 246 10.26 15.16 4.14
C TYR A 246 9.28 15.40 2.98
N GLY A 247 9.15 16.67 2.59
CA GLY A 247 8.50 17.11 1.37
C GLY A 247 9.50 17.73 0.40
N GLU A 248 9.19 17.72 -0.90
CA GLU A 248 9.96 18.50 -1.88
C GLU A 248 9.70 19.99 -1.70
N THR A 249 10.75 20.79 -1.84
CA THR A 249 10.65 22.24 -1.95
C THR A 249 10.51 22.67 -3.41
N ASP A 250 10.01 23.88 -3.65
CA ASP A 250 9.91 24.47 -5.00
C ASP A 250 11.28 24.58 -5.71
N SER A 251 12.36 24.62 -4.95
CA SER A 251 13.74 24.65 -5.48
C SER A 251 14.31 23.26 -5.79
N GLY A 252 13.56 22.17 -5.57
CA GLY A 252 13.98 20.80 -5.83
C GLY A 252 14.78 20.14 -4.70
N GLY A 253 14.92 20.81 -3.55
CA GLY A 253 15.46 20.22 -2.32
C GLY A 253 14.39 19.54 -1.47
N ILE A 254 14.72 19.23 -0.22
CA ILE A 254 13.80 18.60 0.74
C ILE A 254 13.71 19.41 2.03
N GLU A 255 12.53 19.39 2.67
CA GLU A 255 12.32 19.97 4.00
C GLU A 255 11.45 19.04 4.86
N PRO A 256 11.61 19.07 6.20
CA PRO A 256 10.74 18.30 7.09
C PRO A 256 9.27 18.68 6.90
N THR A 257 8.41 17.66 6.83
CA THR A 257 6.96 17.86 6.70
C THR A 257 6.20 17.04 7.74
N PRO A 258 5.03 17.51 8.22
CA PRO A 258 4.24 16.72 9.16
C PRO A 258 3.85 15.36 8.61
N GLY A 259 4.13 14.31 9.40
CA GLY A 259 3.74 12.93 9.10
C GLY A 259 2.55 12.48 9.94
N LEU A 260 2.18 11.20 9.79
CA LEU A 260 1.21 10.57 10.67
C LEU A 260 1.70 10.66 12.12
N PRO A 261 0.81 11.00 13.09
CA PRO A 261 1.15 11.09 14.51
C PRO A 261 1.28 9.68 15.12
N LEU A 262 2.42 9.04 14.89
CA LEU A 262 2.70 7.68 15.33
C LEU A 262 3.30 7.60 16.75
N ARG A 263 3.75 8.75 17.31
CA ARG A 263 4.26 8.86 18.68
C ARG A 263 3.12 9.20 19.65
N GLY A 264 3.24 8.83 20.92
CA GLY A 264 2.26 9.16 21.95
C GLY A 264 1.20 8.08 22.20
N GLY A 265 1.46 6.85 21.74
CA GLY A 265 0.62 5.69 22.01
C GLY A 265 -0.43 5.43 20.91
N ARG A 266 -1.41 4.60 21.25
CA ARG A 266 -2.43 4.14 20.31
C ARG A 266 -3.25 5.32 19.75
N PRO A 267 -3.29 5.52 18.44
CA PRO A 267 -4.10 6.58 17.84
C PRO A 267 -5.60 6.30 18.00
N ARG A 268 -6.41 7.36 18.10
CA ARG A 268 -7.86 7.21 18.13
C ARG A 268 -8.41 6.67 16.79
N PHE A 269 -7.81 7.09 15.68
CA PHE A 269 -8.12 6.60 14.33
C PHE A 269 -7.08 5.59 13.87
N VAL A 270 -7.46 4.33 13.80
CA VAL A 270 -6.63 3.25 13.24
C VAL A 270 -6.97 3.09 11.76
N SER A 271 -6.07 3.51 10.87
CA SER A 271 -6.33 3.48 9.44
C SER A 271 -5.87 2.17 8.79
N GLY A 272 -6.80 1.36 8.31
CA GLY A 272 -6.50 0.21 7.46
C GLY A 272 -5.95 0.58 6.08
N SER A 273 -6.07 1.84 5.68
CA SER A 273 -5.59 2.34 4.38
C SER A 273 -4.14 2.83 4.40
N GLY A 274 -3.58 3.19 5.59
CA GLY A 274 -2.28 3.83 5.57
C GLY A 274 -1.69 4.17 6.93
N GLY A 275 -2.17 3.55 8.02
CA GLY A 275 -1.81 3.90 9.39
C GLY A 275 -0.58 3.21 9.95
N MET A 276 0.04 2.28 9.24
CA MET A 276 1.10 1.46 9.79
C MET A 276 2.50 2.06 9.64
N VAL A 277 3.33 1.67 10.59
CA VAL A 277 4.79 1.74 10.55
C VAL A 277 5.34 0.33 10.49
N ALA A 278 6.51 0.14 9.83
CA ALA A 278 7.21 -1.14 9.79
C ALA A 278 8.71 -0.93 9.56
N SER A 279 9.52 -1.92 9.93
CA SER A 279 10.91 -2.04 9.51
C SER A 279 11.03 -2.75 8.15
N ALA A 280 12.20 -2.67 7.52
CA ALA A 280 12.47 -3.42 6.31
C ALA A 280 12.45 -4.95 6.56
N HIS A 281 12.85 -5.40 7.76
CA HIS A 281 12.74 -6.79 8.16
C HIS A 281 11.29 -7.27 8.18
N ASP A 282 10.37 -6.51 8.78
CA ASP A 282 8.96 -6.87 8.82
C ASP A 282 8.35 -6.96 7.43
N MET A 283 8.66 -5.99 6.56
CA MET A 283 8.17 -6.01 5.19
C MET A 283 8.75 -7.18 4.38
N HIS A 284 10.01 -7.56 4.60
CA HIS A 284 10.59 -8.76 4.01
C HIS A 284 9.80 -10.02 4.43
N ARG A 285 9.48 -10.16 5.72
CA ARG A 285 8.67 -11.28 6.22
C ARG A 285 7.29 -11.32 5.58
N PHE A 286 6.64 -10.16 5.44
CA PHE A 286 5.34 -10.07 4.76
C PHE A 286 5.44 -10.46 3.28
N MET A 287 6.47 -10.01 2.57
CA MET A 287 6.71 -10.41 1.18
C MET A 287 7.01 -11.91 1.04
N GLU A 288 7.82 -12.48 1.94
CA GLU A 288 8.11 -13.91 1.95
C GLU A 288 6.87 -14.76 2.24
N PHE A 289 6.01 -14.31 3.16
CA PHE A 289 4.70 -14.93 3.36
C PHE A 289 3.87 -14.96 2.07
N LEU A 290 3.83 -13.88 1.33
CA LEU A 290 3.12 -13.80 0.04
C LEU A 290 3.80 -14.67 -1.03
N ARG A 291 5.13 -14.59 -1.18
CA ARG A 291 5.92 -15.39 -2.12
C ARG A 291 5.75 -16.88 -1.86
N ARG A 292 5.71 -17.30 -0.60
CA ARG A 292 5.48 -18.69 -0.17
C ARG A 292 4.00 -19.08 -0.13
N ARG A 293 3.16 -18.27 -0.77
CA ARG A 293 1.74 -18.55 -0.95
C ARG A 293 1.00 -18.82 0.35
N GLY A 294 1.19 -17.91 1.33
CA GLY A 294 0.39 -17.86 2.54
C GLY A 294 0.95 -18.59 3.76
N GLU A 295 2.23 -18.97 3.72
CA GLU A 295 2.93 -19.62 4.83
C GLU A 295 4.29 -19.00 5.07
N LEU A 296 4.68 -18.85 6.34
CA LEU A 296 6.02 -18.45 6.73
C LEU A 296 6.39 -19.12 8.06
N ASP A 297 7.56 -19.80 8.09
CA ASP A 297 8.17 -20.39 9.28
C ASP A 297 7.24 -21.32 10.10
N GLY A 298 6.29 -21.98 9.44
CA GLY A 298 5.33 -22.90 10.03
C GLY A 298 3.88 -22.39 10.04
N PRO A 299 3.56 -21.18 10.56
CA PRO A 299 2.20 -20.66 10.47
C PRO A 299 1.74 -20.46 9.02
N ARG A 300 0.55 -21.00 8.70
CA ARG A 300 -0.18 -20.74 7.46
C ARG A 300 -1.36 -19.83 7.78
N LEU A 301 -1.32 -18.59 7.24
CA LEU A 301 -2.38 -17.60 7.44
C LEU A 301 -3.41 -17.64 6.31
N LEU A 302 -2.97 -17.97 5.09
CA LEU A 302 -3.83 -18.11 3.93
C LEU A 302 -3.49 -19.40 3.17
N SER A 303 -4.47 -19.99 2.52
CA SER A 303 -4.23 -21.07 1.58
C SER A 303 -3.52 -20.57 0.32
N PRO A 304 -2.78 -21.43 -0.41
CA PRO A 304 -2.21 -21.06 -1.70
C PRO A 304 -3.25 -20.53 -2.69
N ALA A 305 -4.46 -21.08 -2.68
CA ALA A 305 -5.54 -20.65 -3.56
C ALA A 305 -6.01 -19.22 -3.26
N THR A 306 -6.01 -18.82 -1.99
CA THR A 306 -6.40 -17.46 -1.59
C THR A 306 -5.32 -16.42 -1.92
N VAL A 307 -4.03 -16.79 -1.82
CA VAL A 307 -2.97 -15.90 -2.28
C VAL A 307 -2.99 -15.76 -3.80
N ASP A 308 -3.23 -16.84 -4.55
CA ASP A 308 -3.41 -16.78 -6.01
C ASP A 308 -4.65 -15.94 -6.37
N LEU A 309 -5.73 -16.08 -5.60
CA LEU A 309 -6.92 -15.23 -5.75
C LEU A 309 -6.60 -13.75 -5.49
N MET A 310 -5.81 -13.45 -4.44
CA MET A 310 -5.38 -12.08 -4.11
C MET A 310 -4.55 -11.46 -5.22
N ALA A 311 -3.65 -12.24 -5.82
CA ALA A 311 -2.64 -11.80 -6.79
C ALA A 311 -3.09 -11.89 -8.26
N ARG A 312 -4.35 -12.22 -8.55
CA ARG A 312 -4.87 -12.19 -9.93
C ARG A 312 -5.66 -10.91 -10.19
N ASN A 313 -5.77 -10.52 -11.47
CA ASN A 313 -6.62 -9.41 -11.87
C ASN A 313 -8.11 -9.69 -11.59
N HIS A 314 -8.81 -8.76 -10.98
CA HIS A 314 -10.24 -8.80 -10.67
C HIS A 314 -11.05 -7.75 -11.44
N LEU A 315 -10.40 -6.97 -12.29
CA LEU A 315 -11.10 -6.01 -13.13
C LEU A 315 -11.83 -6.76 -14.26
N PRO A 316 -13.03 -6.32 -14.66
CA PRO A 316 -13.80 -6.96 -15.72
C PRO A 316 -13.02 -7.05 -17.03
N ASP A 317 -13.27 -8.13 -17.79
CA ASP A 317 -12.68 -8.39 -19.11
C ASP A 317 -11.14 -8.33 -19.13
N ASP A 318 -10.52 -8.65 -18.00
CA ASP A 318 -9.06 -8.58 -17.77
C ASP A 318 -8.47 -7.17 -18.08
N ALA A 319 -9.27 -6.14 -17.85
CA ALA A 319 -8.88 -4.75 -18.10
C ALA A 319 -7.72 -4.33 -17.20
N ASP A 320 -6.91 -3.38 -17.66
CA ASP A 320 -5.92 -2.70 -16.86
C ASP A 320 -6.48 -1.44 -16.16
N LEU A 321 -5.70 -0.89 -15.24
CA LEU A 321 -6.06 0.30 -14.47
C LEU A 321 -6.23 1.55 -15.33
N ARG A 322 -5.56 1.60 -16.51
CA ARG A 322 -5.69 2.70 -17.43
C ARG A 322 -7.00 2.67 -18.20
N THR A 323 -7.42 1.50 -18.64
CA THR A 323 -8.66 1.34 -19.44
C THR A 323 -9.91 1.31 -18.56
N PHE A 324 -9.84 0.75 -17.37
CA PHE A 324 -10.97 0.63 -16.44
C PHE A 324 -10.97 1.72 -15.35
N GLY A 325 -9.89 2.51 -15.24
CA GLY A 325 -9.75 3.56 -14.23
C GLY A 325 -10.57 4.81 -14.53
N SER A 326 -11.10 5.43 -13.48
CA SER A 326 -11.53 6.82 -13.52
C SER A 326 -10.29 7.75 -13.52
N ARG A 327 -10.48 9.05 -13.81
CA ARG A 327 -9.39 10.01 -13.58
C ARG A 327 -9.15 10.16 -12.06
N PRO A 328 -7.88 10.23 -11.60
CA PRO A 328 -6.64 10.36 -12.40
C PRO A 328 -6.02 9.04 -12.87
N ALA A 329 -6.54 7.87 -12.50
CA ALA A 329 -5.93 6.57 -12.84
C ALA A 329 -5.78 6.36 -14.35
N HIS A 330 -6.76 6.79 -15.14
CA HIS A 330 -6.72 6.75 -16.60
C HIS A 330 -5.54 7.54 -17.19
N ASP A 331 -5.15 8.64 -16.55
CA ASP A 331 -4.09 9.53 -17.05
C ASP A 331 -2.68 9.11 -16.55
N GLU A 332 -2.58 8.10 -15.67
CA GLU A 332 -1.33 7.65 -15.07
C GLU A 332 -0.63 6.60 -15.94
N PRO A 333 0.53 6.91 -16.58
CA PRO A 333 1.22 5.97 -17.48
C PRO A 333 1.67 4.67 -16.80
N ASN A 334 1.93 4.70 -15.49
CA ASN A 334 2.33 3.52 -14.72
C ASN A 334 1.20 2.47 -14.60
N ASN A 335 -0.01 2.79 -15.02
CA ASN A 335 -1.17 1.92 -14.96
C ASN A 335 -1.39 1.08 -16.24
N ASP A 336 -0.59 1.32 -17.29
CA ASP A 336 -0.64 0.54 -18.53
C ASP A 336 -0.12 -0.89 -18.29
N GLY A 337 -0.87 -1.90 -18.72
CA GLY A 337 -0.53 -3.31 -18.51
C GLY A 337 -0.62 -3.79 -17.05
N VAL A 338 -1.22 -2.98 -16.15
CA VAL A 338 -1.36 -3.28 -14.73
C VAL A 338 -2.84 -3.37 -14.37
N GLY A 339 -3.28 -4.55 -13.94
CA GLY A 339 -4.59 -4.80 -13.35
C GLY A 339 -4.59 -4.63 -11.83
N PHE A 340 -5.69 -5.04 -11.19
CA PHE A 340 -5.84 -4.95 -9.74
C PHE A 340 -6.42 -6.22 -9.13
N GLY A 341 -5.70 -6.72 -8.12
CA GLY A 341 -6.09 -7.87 -7.32
C GLY A 341 -6.92 -7.48 -6.08
N LEU A 342 -6.91 -8.30 -5.05
CA LEU A 342 -7.58 -8.02 -3.79
C LEU A 342 -6.62 -7.24 -2.86
N GLY A 343 -6.48 -5.93 -3.11
CA GLY A 343 -5.66 -5.00 -2.33
C GLY A 343 -4.21 -4.85 -2.81
N VAL A 344 -3.88 -5.36 -3.99
CA VAL A 344 -2.57 -5.22 -4.66
C VAL A 344 -2.75 -4.90 -6.13
N SER A 345 -1.81 -4.20 -6.75
CA SER A 345 -1.70 -4.13 -8.21
C SER A 345 -1.10 -5.43 -8.73
N VAL A 346 -1.43 -5.80 -9.97
CA VAL A 346 -0.95 -7.03 -10.63
C VAL A 346 -0.56 -6.72 -12.06
N VAL A 347 0.65 -7.10 -12.47
CA VAL A 347 1.09 -6.97 -13.87
C VAL A 347 0.40 -8.05 -14.70
N ILE A 348 -0.39 -7.62 -15.68
CA ILE A 348 -1.14 -8.51 -16.59
C ILE A 348 -0.57 -8.50 -18.01
N ASP A 349 0.17 -7.45 -18.37
CA ASP A 349 0.83 -7.33 -19.67
C ASP A 349 2.18 -6.61 -19.48
N PRO A 350 3.29 -7.35 -19.31
CA PRO A 350 4.62 -6.78 -19.11
C PRO A 350 5.13 -5.90 -20.26
N GLU A 351 4.67 -6.14 -21.49
CA GLU A 351 5.11 -5.39 -22.68
C GLU A 351 4.56 -3.95 -22.69
N ARG A 352 3.45 -3.73 -21.98
CA ARG A 352 2.82 -2.42 -21.86
C ARG A 352 3.23 -1.65 -20.62
N THR A 353 3.95 -2.28 -19.68
CA THR A 353 4.40 -1.58 -18.47
C THR A 353 5.52 -0.59 -18.75
N LEU A 354 5.55 0.50 -17.98
CA LEU A 354 6.56 1.58 -18.14
C LEU A 354 8.00 1.10 -17.92
N ALA A 355 8.21 0.04 -17.16
CA ALA A 355 9.51 -0.53 -16.88
C ALA A 355 9.43 -2.06 -16.90
N PRO A 356 10.50 -2.77 -17.29
CA PRO A 356 10.54 -4.23 -17.31
C PRO A 356 10.11 -4.84 -15.98
N THR A 357 9.28 -5.87 -16.04
CA THR A 357 8.75 -6.57 -14.88
C THR A 357 8.22 -7.94 -15.29
N GLY A 358 8.18 -8.91 -14.38
CA GLY A 358 7.62 -10.24 -14.66
C GLY A 358 6.09 -10.22 -14.74
N LEU A 359 5.54 -11.10 -15.58
CA LEU A 359 4.10 -11.34 -15.61
C LEU A 359 3.63 -11.84 -14.24
N GLY A 360 2.51 -11.31 -13.76
CA GLY A 360 1.96 -11.66 -12.46
C GLY A 360 2.70 -10.99 -11.27
N THR A 361 3.66 -10.09 -11.51
CA THR A 361 4.26 -9.28 -10.44
C THR A 361 3.17 -8.50 -9.73
N TYR A 362 3.12 -8.58 -8.39
CA TYR A 362 2.12 -7.89 -7.58
C TYR A 362 2.73 -7.21 -6.36
N GLY A 363 2.10 -6.15 -5.90
CA GLY A 363 2.57 -5.37 -4.76
C GLY A 363 1.82 -4.06 -4.62
N TRP A 364 2.36 -3.15 -3.80
CA TRP A 364 1.82 -1.81 -3.65
C TRP A 364 2.88 -0.80 -3.19
N SER A 365 2.50 0.48 -3.19
CA SER A 365 3.40 1.59 -2.80
C SER A 365 2.77 2.45 -1.72
N GLY A 366 3.61 3.14 -0.94
CA GLY A 366 3.21 4.13 0.05
C GLY A 366 3.39 5.56 -0.43
N ALA A 367 2.65 6.50 0.17
CA ALA A 367 2.67 7.92 -0.19
C ALA A 367 4.02 8.61 0.09
N ALA A 368 4.88 8.01 0.92
CA ALA A 368 6.23 8.52 1.18
C ALA A 368 7.31 7.87 0.29
N THR A 369 6.93 7.47 -0.94
CA THR A 369 7.81 6.83 -1.94
C THR A 369 8.35 5.47 -1.48
N THR A 370 7.71 4.82 -0.51
CA THR A 370 7.95 3.42 -0.18
C THR A 370 7.28 2.52 -1.21
N THR A 371 7.88 1.36 -1.51
CA THR A 371 7.27 0.37 -2.40
C THR A 371 7.76 -1.03 -2.09
N PHE A 372 6.93 -2.02 -2.40
CA PHE A 372 7.33 -3.42 -2.45
C PHE A 372 6.64 -4.14 -3.61
N TRP A 373 7.27 -5.21 -4.07
CA TRP A 373 6.62 -6.18 -4.96
C TRP A 373 7.17 -7.58 -4.79
N VAL A 374 6.33 -8.54 -5.16
CA VAL A 374 6.66 -9.95 -5.34
C VAL A 374 6.57 -10.24 -6.83
N ASP A 375 7.63 -10.77 -7.39
CA ASP A 375 7.71 -11.20 -8.80
C ASP A 375 7.80 -12.72 -8.87
N PRO A 376 6.69 -13.42 -9.11
CA PRO A 376 6.66 -14.86 -9.17
C PRO A 376 7.37 -15.44 -10.41
N ALA A 377 7.49 -14.65 -11.50
CA ALA A 377 8.16 -15.11 -12.72
C ALA A 377 9.69 -15.28 -12.51
N HIS A 378 10.27 -14.46 -11.63
CA HIS A 378 11.71 -14.48 -11.35
C HIS A 378 12.05 -14.94 -9.94
N ASP A 379 11.05 -15.33 -9.15
CA ASP A 379 11.17 -15.72 -7.72
C ASP A 379 11.83 -14.62 -6.88
N LEU A 380 11.45 -13.35 -7.14
CA LEU A 380 12.02 -12.16 -6.51
C LEU A 380 11.04 -11.50 -5.53
N THR A 381 11.60 -10.94 -4.46
CA THR A 381 10.92 -9.92 -3.65
C THR A 381 11.82 -8.68 -3.55
N VAL A 382 11.20 -7.51 -3.69
CA VAL A 382 11.92 -6.24 -3.66
C VAL A 382 11.18 -5.25 -2.79
N GLN A 383 11.92 -4.47 -2.02
CA GLN A 383 11.41 -3.32 -1.29
C GLN A 383 12.35 -2.13 -1.40
N PHE A 384 11.75 -0.96 -1.46
CA PHE A 384 12.44 0.32 -1.36
C PHE A 384 11.75 1.19 -0.32
N MET A 385 12.51 1.70 0.63
CA MET A 385 12.03 2.49 1.75
C MET A 385 12.72 3.85 1.77
N THR A 386 11.93 4.91 1.76
CA THR A 386 12.34 6.30 2.02
C THR A 386 11.20 7.05 2.67
N GLN A 387 11.38 8.32 3.04
CA GLN A 387 10.33 9.14 3.62
C GLN A 387 10.26 10.49 2.91
N LEU A 388 9.84 10.47 1.65
CA LEU A 388 9.69 11.67 0.80
C LEU A 388 8.26 11.79 0.26
N ARG A 389 7.57 12.92 0.50
CA ARG A 389 6.23 13.30 0.01
C ARG A 389 6.24 14.69 -0.61
N PRO A 390 5.36 14.99 -1.58
CA PRO A 390 4.56 14.02 -2.33
C PRO A 390 5.45 13.02 -3.08
N LYS A 391 4.85 11.91 -3.54
CA LYS A 391 5.50 10.98 -4.47
C LYS A 391 5.77 11.76 -5.76
N THR A 392 7.02 12.06 -6.01
CA THR A 392 7.45 13.19 -6.82
C THR A 392 7.64 12.89 -8.29
N SER A 393 8.11 13.91 -9.01
CA SER A 393 8.73 13.86 -10.33
C SER A 393 9.90 12.86 -10.45
N LEU A 394 10.41 12.30 -9.34
CA LEU A 394 11.49 11.33 -9.37
C LEU A 394 11.01 9.97 -9.90
N LYS A 395 11.70 9.45 -10.90
CA LYS A 395 11.40 8.15 -11.52
C LYS A 395 11.98 6.97 -10.74
N ILE A 396 12.01 7.05 -9.38
CA ILE A 396 12.66 6.05 -8.53
C ILE A 396 12.09 4.65 -8.80
N VAL A 397 10.77 4.47 -8.77
CA VAL A 397 10.17 3.13 -8.91
C VAL A 397 10.36 2.53 -10.32
N PRO A 398 10.15 3.26 -11.42
CA PRO A 398 10.49 2.77 -12.75
C PRO A 398 11.98 2.43 -12.91
N ASP A 399 12.87 3.27 -12.38
CA ASP A 399 14.31 3.01 -12.45
C ASP A 399 14.72 1.81 -11.62
N LEU A 400 14.16 1.63 -10.41
CA LEU A 400 14.33 0.43 -9.60
C LEU A 400 13.95 -0.84 -10.39
N ARG A 401 12.76 -0.85 -11.00
CA ARG A 401 12.28 -2.01 -11.78
C ARG A 401 13.24 -2.32 -12.92
N ARG A 402 13.63 -1.31 -13.69
CA ARG A 402 14.55 -1.49 -14.82
C ARG A 402 15.91 -2.02 -14.38
N LEU A 403 16.55 -1.39 -13.38
CA LEU A 403 17.89 -1.76 -12.94
C LEU A 403 17.94 -3.13 -12.25
N ILE A 404 16.89 -3.47 -11.50
CA ILE A 404 16.79 -4.80 -10.89
C ILE A 404 16.53 -5.87 -11.96
N HIS A 405 15.70 -5.57 -12.97
CA HIS A 405 15.48 -6.50 -14.08
C HIS A 405 16.77 -6.74 -14.89
N GLU A 406 17.59 -5.71 -15.11
CA GLU A 406 18.91 -5.83 -15.72
C GLU A 406 19.87 -6.69 -14.89
N ALA A 407 19.66 -6.80 -13.58
CA ALA A 407 20.46 -7.64 -12.69
C ALA A 407 20.05 -9.12 -12.71
N ILE A 408 18.93 -9.48 -13.31
CA ILE A 408 18.51 -10.87 -13.42
C ILE A 408 19.40 -11.53 -14.48
N ALA A 409 20.33 -12.41 -14.02
CA ALA A 409 21.16 -13.16 -14.94
C ALA A 409 20.30 -14.15 -15.75
N ASN A 410 20.51 -14.15 -17.07
CA ASN A 410 19.87 -15.08 -18.02
C ASN A 410 20.33 -16.51 -17.83
#